data_22fec1f6406492a433470190c4ffea97
#
_entry.id   22fec1f6406492a433470190c4ffea97
#
_cell.length_a   1.000
_cell.length_b   1.000
_cell.length_c   1.000
_cell.angle_alpha   90.00
_cell.angle_beta   90.00
_cell.angle_gamma   90.00
#
_symmetry.space_group_name_H-M   'P 1'
#
loop_
_entity.id
_entity.type
_entity.pdbx_description
1 polymer ?
#
loop_
_entity_poly.entity_id
_entity_poly.type
_entity_poly.pdbx_seq_one_letter_code
_entity_poly.pdbx_strand_id
1 'polypeptide(L)'
;GVVCKTMARYWSTLILAGVLAGLGLYLYLVELPDQRTEVATATQAKQILPFTEAQITSLTVRSQSGEVVLTHTPGQPWTITAPLQTDADQRQVQALIRALVMGKVSRLVETHPASLAPFGLDHPSTVVTLTAGDKQETLSIGDAGPLSSTLYVLRTSDEAVLLTDLAPKDFLNRTLLSFRRKELLQVNQQ
;
A
#
# COMPACT_ATOMS: atom_id res chain seq x y z
N GLY A 1 -33.52 -66.57 -9.61
CA GLY A 1 -32.11 -66.30 -9.20
C GLY A 1 -31.42 -65.13 -9.92
N VAL A 2 -32.14 -64.28 -10.66
CA VAL A 2 -31.50 -63.24 -11.50
C VAL A 2 -31.63 -61.81 -10.88
N VAL A 3 -32.56 -61.61 -9.98
CA VAL A 3 -32.87 -60.24 -9.42
C VAL A 3 -31.86 -59.82 -8.36
N CYS A 4 -31.16 -60.76 -7.68
CA CYS A 4 -30.24 -60.39 -6.57
C CYS A 4 -28.86 -59.90 -7.04
N LYS A 5 -28.47 -60.18 -8.30
CA LYS A 5 -27.13 -59.80 -8.83
C LYS A 5 -27.06 -58.38 -9.41
N THR A 6 -28.19 -57.81 -9.73
CA THR A 6 -28.28 -56.43 -10.26
C THR A 6 -28.27 -55.37 -9.15
N MET A 7 -28.83 -55.66 -7.99
CA MET A 7 -28.83 -54.69 -6.86
C MET A 7 -27.43 -54.42 -6.27
N ALA A 8 -26.56 -55.44 -6.25
CA ALA A 8 -25.20 -55.27 -5.72
C ALA A 8 -24.33 -54.35 -6.60
N ARG A 9 -24.68 -54.18 -7.89
CA ARG A 9 -23.93 -53.40 -8.86
C ARG A 9 -24.26 -51.89 -8.77
N TYR A 10 -25.47 -51.57 -8.33
CA TYR A 10 -25.87 -50.18 -8.09
C TYR A 10 -25.46 -49.67 -6.72
N TRP A 11 -25.25 -50.57 -5.74
CA TRP A 11 -24.82 -50.15 -4.41
C TRP A 11 -23.39 -49.58 -4.40
N SER A 12 -22.48 -50.18 -5.17
CA SER A 12 -21.12 -49.65 -5.31
C SER A 12 -21.09 -48.31 -6.04
N THR A 13 -21.98 -48.09 -7.03
CA THR A 13 -22.10 -46.76 -7.69
C THR A 13 -22.74 -45.71 -6.80
N LEU A 14 -23.71 -46.09 -5.96
CA LEU A 14 -24.30 -45.18 -4.97
C LEU A 14 -23.31 -44.77 -3.86
N ILE A 15 -22.49 -45.72 -3.39
CA ILE A 15 -21.42 -45.43 -2.43
C ILE A 15 -20.38 -44.51 -3.05
N LEU A 16 -19.97 -44.76 -4.30
CA LEU A 16 -19.01 -43.90 -5.01
C LEU A 16 -19.56 -42.48 -5.24
N ALA A 17 -20.83 -42.38 -5.60
CA ALA A 17 -21.52 -41.12 -5.76
C ALA A 17 -21.62 -40.34 -4.42
N GLY A 18 -21.91 -41.06 -3.32
CA GLY A 18 -21.93 -40.50 -1.97
C GLY A 18 -20.56 -39.99 -1.52
N VAL A 19 -19.49 -40.73 -1.81
CA VAL A 19 -18.11 -40.31 -1.50
C VAL A 19 -17.71 -39.06 -2.32
N LEU A 20 -18.05 -39.04 -3.62
CA LEU A 20 -17.78 -37.90 -4.47
C LEU A 20 -18.58 -36.64 -4.04
N ALA A 21 -19.84 -36.82 -3.67
CA ALA A 21 -20.67 -35.74 -3.15
C ALA A 21 -20.14 -35.21 -1.80
N GLY A 22 -19.73 -36.12 -0.90
CA GLY A 22 -19.11 -35.77 0.38
C GLY A 22 -17.78 -35.06 0.22
N LEU A 23 -16.93 -35.53 -0.70
CA LEU A 23 -15.66 -34.88 -1.02
C LEU A 23 -15.87 -33.50 -1.67
N GLY A 24 -16.83 -33.40 -2.59
CA GLY A 24 -17.20 -32.12 -3.21
C GLY A 24 -17.76 -31.12 -2.20
N LEU A 25 -18.59 -31.58 -1.27
CA LEU A 25 -19.11 -30.73 -0.19
C LEU A 25 -18.00 -30.32 0.79
N TYR A 26 -17.08 -31.23 1.11
CA TYR A 26 -15.93 -30.96 1.96
C TYR A 26 -15.03 -29.88 1.31
N LEU A 27 -14.68 -30.04 0.04
CA LEU A 27 -13.90 -29.05 -0.72
C LEU A 27 -14.64 -27.70 -0.81
N TYR A 28 -15.96 -27.75 -1.02
CA TYR A 28 -16.77 -26.52 -1.08
C TYR A 28 -16.81 -25.76 0.25
N LEU A 29 -16.91 -26.49 1.39
CA LEU A 29 -17.02 -25.86 2.71
C LEU A 29 -15.67 -25.49 3.32
N VAL A 30 -14.58 -26.20 2.97
CA VAL A 30 -13.27 -26.01 3.59
C VAL A 30 -12.32 -25.19 2.71
N GLU A 31 -12.35 -25.39 1.40
CA GLU A 31 -11.34 -24.80 0.50
C GLU A 31 -11.80 -23.49 -0.16
N LEU A 32 -13.10 -23.28 -0.37
CA LEU A 32 -13.60 -22.04 -0.99
C LEU A 32 -13.61 -20.79 -0.09
N PRO A 33 -13.77 -20.88 1.25
CA PRO A 33 -13.66 -19.69 2.10
C PRO A 33 -12.24 -19.11 2.12
N ASP A 34 -11.20 -19.95 2.13
CA ASP A 34 -9.82 -19.50 2.28
C ASP A 34 -9.30 -18.75 1.03
N GLN A 35 -9.68 -19.16 -0.17
CA GLN A 35 -9.24 -18.51 -1.39
C GLN A 35 -9.73 -17.07 -1.52
N ARG A 36 -10.93 -16.75 -1.02
CA ARG A 36 -11.44 -15.36 -1.04
C ARG A 36 -10.71 -14.47 -0.05
N THR A 37 -10.32 -15.02 1.08
CA THR A 37 -9.56 -14.31 2.11
C THR A 37 -8.10 -14.16 1.67
N GLU A 38 -7.49 -15.18 1.05
CA GLU A 38 -6.13 -15.10 0.52
C GLU A 38 -6.01 -14.13 -0.66
N VAL A 39 -6.97 -14.11 -1.60
CA VAL A 39 -6.98 -13.16 -2.72
C VAL A 39 -7.19 -11.73 -2.23
N ALA A 40 -8.05 -11.51 -1.24
CA ALA A 40 -8.24 -10.19 -0.62
C ALA A 40 -6.97 -9.75 0.14
N THR A 41 -6.38 -10.67 0.92
CA THR A 41 -5.14 -10.43 1.67
C THR A 41 -3.94 -10.26 0.73
N ALA A 42 -3.84 -11.05 -0.34
CA ALA A 42 -2.80 -10.92 -1.37
C ALA A 42 -2.94 -9.63 -2.19
N THR A 43 -4.17 -9.14 -2.39
CA THR A 43 -4.41 -7.86 -3.07
C THR A 43 -4.06 -6.68 -2.15
N GLN A 44 -4.39 -6.77 -0.86
CA GLN A 44 -3.98 -5.78 0.15
C GLN A 44 -2.46 -5.81 0.39
N ALA A 45 -1.83 -6.99 0.35
CA ALA A 45 -0.38 -7.13 0.44
C ALA A 45 0.37 -6.49 -0.74
N LYS A 46 -0.29 -6.26 -1.87
CA LYS A 46 0.27 -5.57 -3.05
C LYS A 46 0.15 -4.05 -3.01
N GLN A 47 -0.61 -3.50 -2.06
CA GLN A 47 -0.75 -2.06 -1.88
C GLN A 47 0.20 -1.57 -0.78
N ILE A 48 0.85 -0.44 -1.03
CA ILE A 48 1.73 0.19 -0.04
C ILE A 48 0.90 0.77 1.11
N LEU A 49 -0.27 1.33 0.79
CA LEU A 49 -1.16 2.01 1.71
C LEU A 49 -2.52 1.32 1.80
N PRO A 50 -3.08 1.19 3.02
CA PRO A 50 -4.42 0.61 3.21
C PRO A 50 -5.56 1.62 2.99
N PHE A 51 -5.27 2.81 2.42
CA PHE A 51 -6.23 3.89 2.23
C PHE A 51 -6.44 4.20 0.75
N THR A 52 -7.59 4.80 0.45
CA THR A 52 -7.87 5.42 -0.84
C THR A 52 -7.52 6.91 -0.81
N GLU A 53 -7.26 7.51 -1.97
CA GLU A 53 -6.96 8.94 -2.12
C GLU A 53 -7.98 9.85 -1.42
N ALA A 54 -9.27 9.51 -1.51
CA ALA A 54 -10.38 10.28 -0.93
C ALA A 54 -10.43 10.25 0.61
N GLN A 55 -9.78 9.30 1.25
CA GLN A 55 -9.76 9.15 2.72
C GLN A 55 -8.65 9.96 3.38
N ILE A 56 -7.65 10.41 2.61
CA ILE A 56 -6.47 11.08 3.16
C ILE A 56 -6.84 12.53 3.52
N THR A 57 -6.67 12.86 4.79
CA THR A 57 -6.96 14.18 5.35
C THR A 57 -5.70 14.99 5.67
N SER A 58 -4.56 14.32 5.88
CA SER A 58 -3.29 14.98 6.14
C SER A 58 -2.13 14.23 5.50
N LEU A 59 -1.15 14.98 5.06
CA LEU A 59 0.09 14.47 4.48
C LEU A 59 1.26 15.27 5.07
N THR A 60 2.10 14.60 5.83
CA THR A 60 3.35 15.18 6.35
C THR A 60 4.53 14.58 5.60
N VAL A 61 5.36 15.41 5.02
CA VAL A 61 6.57 14.98 4.34
C VAL A 61 7.78 15.62 5.01
N ARG A 62 8.60 14.76 5.60
CA ARG A 62 9.88 15.15 6.21
C ARG A 62 11.01 14.70 5.31
N SER A 63 11.89 15.63 4.97
CA SER A 63 13.09 15.37 4.16
C SER A 63 14.29 16.08 4.80
N GLN A 64 15.49 15.83 4.28
CA GLN A 64 16.69 16.57 4.68
C GLN A 64 16.55 18.08 4.50
N SER A 65 15.67 18.53 3.59
CA SER A 65 15.41 19.94 3.30
C SER A 65 14.40 20.59 4.26
N GLY A 66 13.77 19.83 5.14
CA GLY A 66 12.76 20.30 6.09
C GLY A 66 11.49 19.46 6.08
N GLU A 67 10.52 19.91 6.83
CA GLU A 67 9.20 19.29 6.98
C GLU A 67 8.13 20.16 6.34
N VAL A 68 7.23 19.53 5.61
CA VAL A 68 6.05 20.17 5.01
C VAL A 68 4.82 19.40 5.48
N VAL A 69 3.86 20.10 6.04
CA VAL A 69 2.58 19.54 6.47
C VAL A 69 1.47 20.10 5.59
N LEU A 70 0.75 19.21 4.96
CA LEU A 70 -0.43 19.52 4.14
C LEU A 70 -1.67 18.95 4.81
N THR A 71 -2.74 19.73 4.81
CA THR A 71 -4.02 19.31 5.35
C THR A 71 -5.12 19.51 4.32
N HIS A 72 -6.10 18.63 4.38
CA HIS A 72 -7.26 18.64 3.51
C HIS A 72 -8.52 18.40 4.35
N THR A 73 -9.47 19.30 4.22
CA THR A 73 -10.82 19.11 4.75
C THR A 73 -11.73 18.69 3.60
N PRO A 74 -12.61 17.69 3.76
CA PRO A 74 -13.51 17.27 2.69
C PRO A 74 -14.25 18.46 2.07
N GLY A 75 -14.15 18.60 0.75
CA GLY A 75 -14.75 19.71 0.00
C GLY A 75 -13.92 20.99 -0.06
N GLN A 76 -12.76 21.04 0.57
CA GLN A 76 -11.82 22.19 0.51
C GLN A 76 -10.54 21.80 -0.24
N PRO A 77 -9.82 22.76 -0.83
CA PRO A 77 -8.51 22.49 -1.43
C PRO A 77 -7.48 22.11 -0.37
N TRP A 78 -6.41 21.44 -0.79
CA TRP A 78 -5.23 21.17 0.05
C TRP A 78 -4.55 22.49 0.43
N THR A 79 -4.17 22.62 1.69
CA THR A 79 -3.43 23.75 2.21
C THR A 79 -2.14 23.29 2.88
N ILE A 80 -1.07 24.06 2.73
CA ILE A 80 0.16 23.86 3.50
C ILE A 80 -0.05 24.56 4.84
N THR A 81 0.17 23.83 5.94
CA THR A 81 0.00 24.35 7.31
C THR A 81 1.33 24.57 8.01
N ALA A 82 2.40 23.92 7.54
CA ALA A 82 3.75 24.12 8.03
C ALA A 82 4.76 23.95 6.87
N PRO A 83 5.87 24.70 6.87
CA PRO A 83 6.34 25.70 7.85
C PRO A 83 5.60 27.03 7.78
N LEU A 84 4.93 27.34 6.70
CA LEU A 84 4.16 28.55 6.48
C LEU A 84 2.79 28.21 5.91
N GLN A 85 1.74 28.85 6.44
CA GLN A 85 0.38 28.60 5.97
C GLN A 85 0.15 29.29 4.62
N THR A 86 -0.11 28.47 3.58
CA THR A 86 -0.37 28.95 2.22
C THR A 86 -1.14 27.91 1.42
N ASP A 87 -1.71 28.33 0.30
CA ASP A 87 -2.39 27.40 -0.61
C ASP A 87 -1.40 26.44 -1.27
N ALA A 88 -1.72 25.18 -1.27
CA ALA A 88 -0.94 24.16 -1.93
C ALA A 88 -1.25 24.10 -3.45
N ASP A 89 -0.27 23.73 -4.25
CA ASP A 89 -0.51 23.36 -5.64
C ASP A 89 -1.28 22.03 -5.70
N GLN A 90 -2.58 22.12 -5.95
CA GLN A 90 -3.50 20.98 -5.94
C GLN A 90 -3.04 19.87 -6.89
N ARG A 91 -2.50 20.21 -8.06
CA ARG A 91 -2.02 19.23 -9.05
C ARG A 91 -0.81 18.46 -8.53
N GLN A 92 0.11 19.15 -7.88
CA GLN A 92 1.32 18.56 -7.31
C GLN A 92 0.97 17.65 -6.13
N VAL A 93 0.09 18.10 -5.23
CA VAL A 93 -0.38 17.31 -4.09
C VAL A 93 -1.10 16.05 -4.56
N GLN A 94 -2.04 16.18 -5.49
CA GLN A 94 -2.77 15.05 -6.04
C GLN A 94 -1.85 14.07 -6.77
N ALA A 95 -0.87 14.57 -7.52
CA ALA A 95 0.12 13.70 -8.19
C ALA A 95 0.94 12.90 -7.18
N LEU A 96 1.38 13.53 -6.08
CA LEU A 96 2.11 12.88 -5.00
C LEU A 96 1.26 11.82 -4.29
N ILE A 97 0.05 12.17 -3.86
CA ILE A 97 -0.86 11.26 -3.18
C ILE A 97 -1.17 10.05 -4.09
N ARG A 98 -1.47 10.33 -5.36
CA ARG A 98 -1.75 9.27 -6.34
C ARG A 98 -0.54 8.34 -6.53
N ALA A 99 0.67 8.89 -6.62
CA ALA A 99 1.88 8.08 -6.71
C ALA A 99 2.07 7.17 -5.48
N LEU A 100 1.76 7.67 -4.27
CA LEU A 100 1.84 6.90 -3.03
C LEU A 100 0.75 5.83 -2.93
N VAL A 101 -0.48 6.16 -3.29
CA VAL A 101 -1.64 5.24 -3.21
C VAL A 101 -1.59 4.17 -4.31
N MET A 102 -1.18 4.55 -5.53
CA MET A 102 -1.08 3.63 -6.66
C MET A 102 0.24 2.85 -6.70
N GLY A 103 1.22 3.23 -5.89
CA GLY A 103 2.47 2.51 -5.76
C GLY A 103 2.21 1.04 -5.42
N LYS A 104 2.86 0.13 -6.13
CA LYS A 104 2.69 -1.31 -5.95
C LYS A 104 3.86 -1.88 -5.18
N VAL A 105 3.56 -2.80 -4.28
CA VAL A 105 4.58 -3.64 -3.67
C VAL A 105 4.99 -4.70 -4.69
N SER A 106 6.22 -4.59 -5.17
CA SER A 106 6.82 -5.59 -6.07
C SER A 106 7.19 -6.84 -5.28
N ARG A 107 7.70 -6.65 -4.05
CA ARG A 107 8.13 -7.73 -3.17
C ARG A 107 8.14 -7.29 -1.72
N LEU A 108 7.68 -8.15 -0.83
CA LEU A 108 7.99 -8.10 0.59
C LEU A 108 9.43 -8.62 0.78
N VAL A 109 10.32 -7.78 1.28
CA VAL A 109 11.74 -8.13 1.48
C VAL A 109 11.92 -8.83 2.81
N GLU A 110 11.50 -8.18 3.89
CA GLU A 110 11.66 -8.68 5.25
C GLU A 110 10.64 -8.00 6.16
N THR A 111 10.11 -8.73 7.14
CA THR A 111 9.33 -8.21 8.25
C THR A 111 10.18 -8.21 9.51
N HIS A 112 10.11 -7.14 10.31
CA HIS A 112 10.91 -6.97 11.52
C HIS A 112 12.41 -7.16 11.28
N PRO A 113 13.02 -6.37 10.37
CA PRO A 113 14.42 -6.53 9.99
C PRO A 113 15.35 -6.27 11.18
N ALA A 114 16.35 -7.10 11.34
CA ALA A 114 17.38 -6.94 12.37
C ALA A 114 18.26 -5.69 12.13
N SER A 115 18.35 -5.22 10.87
CA SER A 115 19.08 -4.02 10.48
C SER A 115 18.41 -3.34 9.30
N LEU A 116 18.29 -2.04 9.36
CA LEU A 116 17.75 -1.19 8.30
C LEU A 116 18.83 -0.62 7.37
N ALA A 117 20.09 -0.69 7.78
CA ALA A 117 21.23 -0.13 7.05
C ALA A 117 21.39 -0.67 5.61
N PRO A 118 21.20 -1.98 5.31
CA PRO A 118 21.32 -2.49 3.95
C PRO A 118 20.32 -1.92 2.95
N PHE A 119 19.25 -1.31 3.45
CA PHE A 119 18.15 -0.76 2.65
C PHE A 119 18.18 0.79 2.62
N GLY A 120 19.17 1.42 3.28
CA GLY A 120 19.22 2.88 3.45
C GLY A 120 18.06 3.44 4.28
N LEU A 121 17.50 2.63 5.18
CA LEU A 121 16.34 2.94 6.01
C LEU A 121 16.69 3.28 7.46
N ASP A 122 17.96 3.18 7.85
CA ASP A 122 18.50 3.66 9.13
C ASP A 122 18.54 5.20 9.21
N HIS A 123 18.82 5.84 8.06
CA HIS A 123 18.78 7.30 7.89
C HIS A 123 17.98 7.66 6.64
N PRO A 124 16.66 7.45 6.64
CA PRO A 124 15.84 7.64 5.44
C PRO A 124 15.90 9.09 4.96
N SER A 125 16.11 9.28 3.67
CA SER A 125 16.19 10.61 3.08
C SER A 125 14.85 11.34 3.08
N THR A 126 13.75 10.59 3.12
CA THR A 126 12.39 11.10 3.11
C THR A 126 11.49 10.19 3.95
N VAL A 127 10.70 10.80 4.81
CA VAL A 127 9.66 10.12 5.59
C VAL A 127 8.33 10.77 5.25
N VAL A 128 7.37 9.95 4.86
CA VAL A 128 6.02 10.39 4.49
C VAL A 128 5.04 9.80 5.48
N THR A 129 4.28 10.67 6.14
CA THR A 129 3.20 10.25 7.04
C THR A 129 1.88 10.68 6.45
N LEU A 130 0.97 9.71 6.28
CA LEU A 130 -0.39 9.94 5.79
C LEU A 130 -1.39 9.66 6.89
N THR A 131 -2.39 10.52 7.01
CA THR A 131 -3.49 10.33 7.96
C THR A 131 -4.81 10.26 7.18
N ALA A 132 -5.61 9.26 7.51
CA ALA A 132 -6.92 9.00 6.92
C ALA A 132 -7.94 8.73 8.04
N GLY A 133 -8.62 9.76 8.52
CA GLY A 133 -9.46 9.70 9.72
C GLY A 133 -8.62 9.35 10.95
N ASP A 134 -8.97 8.25 11.63
CA ASP A 134 -8.27 7.77 12.83
C ASP A 134 -7.05 6.88 12.52
N LYS A 135 -6.78 6.61 11.26
CA LYS A 135 -5.67 5.77 10.83
C LYS A 135 -4.51 6.62 10.34
N GLN A 136 -3.32 6.23 10.74
CA GLN A 136 -2.08 6.86 10.31
C GLN A 136 -1.12 5.81 9.78
N GLU A 137 -0.45 6.10 8.68
CA GLU A 137 0.60 5.25 8.13
C GLU A 137 1.84 6.09 7.86
N THR A 138 3.00 5.55 8.22
CA THR A 138 4.29 6.20 7.98
C THR A 138 5.14 5.32 7.07
N LEU A 139 5.63 5.92 6.01
CA LEU A 139 6.51 5.31 5.02
C LEU A 139 7.87 5.99 5.08
N SER A 140 8.91 5.24 5.43
CA SER A 140 10.29 5.71 5.31
C SER A 140 10.87 5.25 3.98
N ILE A 141 11.41 6.18 3.18
CA ILE A 141 11.92 5.92 1.85
C ILE A 141 13.44 5.77 1.93
N GLY A 142 13.90 4.57 1.63
CA GLY A 142 15.30 4.19 1.63
C GLY A 142 15.99 4.35 0.28
N ASP A 143 16.94 3.46 0.01
CA ASP A 143 17.73 3.48 -1.22
C ASP A 143 16.99 2.88 -2.42
N ALA A 144 17.56 3.11 -3.62
CA ALA A 144 17.10 2.48 -4.84
C ALA A 144 17.29 0.96 -4.75
N GLY A 145 16.28 0.23 -5.22
CA GLY A 145 16.35 -1.22 -5.32
C GLY A 145 17.20 -1.70 -6.50
N PRO A 146 17.27 -3.02 -6.71
CA PRO A 146 18.05 -3.61 -7.79
C PRO A 146 17.62 -3.19 -9.19
N LEU A 147 16.34 -2.86 -9.36
CA LEU A 147 15.79 -2.29 -10.59
C LEU A 147 15.72 -0.76 -10.43
N SER A 148 16.12 -0.03 -11.45
CA SER A 148 16.19 1.44 -11.44
C SER A 148 14.86 2.16 -11.16
N SER A 149 13.74 1.45 -11.30
CA SER A 149 12.39 1.94 -11.01
C SER A 149 11.89 1.55 -9.61
N THR A 150 12.67 0.84 -8.80
CA THR A 150 12.24 0.35 -7.49
C THR A 150 12.96 1.06 -6.35
N LEU A 151 12.27 1.18 -5.21
CA LEU A 151 12.77 1.77 -3.96
C LEU A 151 12.48 0.84 -2.79
N TYR A 152 13.37 0.82 -1.82
CA TYR A 152 13.10 0.23 -0.52
C TYR A 152 12.26 1.20 0.31
N VAL A 153 11.19 0.68 0.88
CA VAL A 153 10.27 1.44 1.74
C VAL A 153 10.01 0.64 3.00
N LEU A 154 10.16 1.27 4.16
CA LEU A 154 9.72 0.72 5.43
C LEU A 154 8.32 1.22 5.71
N ARG A 155 7.39 0.31 5.89
CA ARG A 155 6.05 0.59 6.36
C ARG A 155 6.00 0.37 7.87
N THR A 156 5.61 1.42 8.61
CA THR A 156 5.73 1.41 10.08
C THR A 156 4.67 0.53 10.75
N SER A 157 3.48 0.37 10.16
CA SER A 157 2.37 -0.38 10.77
C SER A 157 2.67 -1.85 11.01
N ASP A 158 3.49 -2.47 10.19
CA ASP A 158 3.87 -3.88 10.27
C ASP A 158 5.39 -4.10 10.26
N GLU A 159 6.15 -3.01 10.41
CA GLU A 159 7.63 -3.01 10.38
C GLU A 159 8.21 -3.78 9.18
N ALA A 160 7.53 -3.68 8.04
CA ALA A 160 7.88 -4.41 6.84
C ALA A 160 8.73 -3.57 5.89
N VAL A 161 9.85 -4.13 5.45
CA VAL A 161 10.65 -3.61 4.34
C VAL A 161 10.08 -4.14 3.04
N LEU A 162 9.62 -3.23 2.22
CA LEU A 162 8.98 -3.47 0.93
C LEU A 162 9.89 -2.99 -0.20
N LEU A 163 9.94 -3.74 -1.28
CA LEU A 163 10.44 -3.25 -2.55
C LEU A 163 9.25 -2.79 -3.37
N THR A 164 9.23 -1.51 -3.73
CA THR A 164 8.07 -0.87 -4.37
C THR A 164 8.46 -0.24 -5.69
N ASP A 165 7.51 -0.12 -6.60
CA ASP A 165 7.62 0.65 -7.84
C ASP A 165 7.14 2.11 -7.65
N LEU A 166 7.36 2.66 -6.47
CA LEU A 166 7.12 4.07 -6.23
C LEU A 166 7.87 4.92 -7.25
N ALA A 167 7.27 6.06 -7.60
CA ALA A 167 7.91 7.04 -8.46
C ALA A 167 9.35 7.33 -7.98
N PRO A 168 10.30 7.51 -8.90
CA PRO A 168 11.71 7.69 -8.56
C PRO A 168 11.93 8.69 -7.44
N LYS A 169 12.90 8.44 -6.57
CA LYS A 169 13.29 9.30 -5.44
C LYS A 169 13.39 10.78 -5.86
N ASP A 170 13.86 11.01 -7.08
CA ASP A 170 13.96 12.35 -7.68
C ASP A 170 12.60 13.03 -7.90
N PHE A 171 11.54 12.26 -8.20
CA PHE A 171 10.19 12.80 -8.34
C PHE A 171 9.67 13.29 -6.99
N LEU A 172 9.84 12.51 -5.94
CA LEU A 172 9.45 12.89 -4.58
C LEU A 172 10.22 14.14 -4.13
N ASN A 173 11.53 14.17 -4.34
CA ASN A 173 12.36 15.33 -4.00
C ASN A 173 12.01 16.57 -4.82
N ARG A 174 11.75 16.44 -6.11
CA ARG A 174 11.33 17.59 -6.97
C ARG A 174 9.98 18.12 -6.56
N THR A 175 9.04 17.24 -6.23
CA THR A 175 7.70 17.65 -5.78
C THR A 175 7.80 18.45 -4.49
N LEU A 176 8.62 18.02 -3.53
CA LEU A 176 8.88 18.76 -2.29
C LEU A 176 9.54 20.12 -2.52
N LEU A 177 10.53 20.19 -3.41
CA LEU A 177 11.19 21.46 -3.77
C LEU A 177 10.26 22.42 -4.51
N SER A 178 9.29 21.91 -5.30
CA SER A 178 8.35 22.78 -6.03
C SER A 178 7.31 23.42 -5.11
N PHE A 179 6.93 22.79 -4.01
CA PHE A 179 6.12 23.43 -2.96
C PHE A 179 6.87 24.63 -2.35
N ARG A 180 8.16 24.49 -2.07
CA ARG A 180 9.00 25.54 -1.52
C ARG A 180 9.25 26.71 -2.49
N ARG A 181 9.35 26.43 -3.79
CA ARG A 181 9.64 27.48 -4.78
C ARG A 181 8.52 28.50 -4.98
N LYS A 182 7.26 28.08 -4.86
CA LYS A 182 6.13 29.01 -4.97
C LYS A 182 6.05 29.98 -3.82
N GLU A 183 6.40 29.58 -2.61
CA GLU A 183 6.45 30.48 -1.46
C GLU A 183 7.47 31.64 -1.66
N LEU A 184 8.67 31.31 -2.18
CA LEU A 184 9.72 32.32 -2.39
C LEU A 184 9.39 33.35 -3.48
N LEU A 185 8.56 32.96 -4.46
CA LEU A 185 8.16 33.88 -5.55
C LEU A 185 6.98 34.78 -5.16
N GLN A 186 6.15 34.40 -4.19
CA GLN A 186 5.06 35.26 -3.71
C GLN A 186 5.51 36.32 -2.71
N VAL A 187 6.58 36.10 -1.96
CA VAL A 187 7.12 37.07 -1.01
C VAL A 187 7.82 38.28 -1.72
N ASN A 188 8.21 38.12 -2.98
CA ASN A 188 8.95 39.15 -3.74
C ASN A 188 8.07 40.06 -4.62
N GLN A 189 6.74 40.01 -4.48
CA GLN A 189 5.79 40.84 -5.24
C GLN A 189 4.95 41.80 -4.36
N GLN A 190 5.48 42.21 -3.22
CA GLN A 190 4.92 43.34 -2.45
C GLN A 190 5.90 44.51 -2.44
#